data_ded3d317932b95e4a7eaacfd72e6399e
#
_entry.id   ded3d317932b95e4a7eaacfd72e6399e
#
_cell.length_a   1.000
_cell.length_b   1.000
_cell.length_c   1.000
_cell.angle_alpha   90.00
_cell.angle_beta   90.00
_cell.angle_gamma   90.00
#
_symmetry.space_group_name_H-M   'P 1'
#
loop_
_entity.id
_entity.type
_entity.pdbx_description
1 polymer ?
#
loop_
_entity_poly.entity_id
_entity_poly.type
_entity_poly.pdbx_seq_one_letter_code
_entity_poly.pdbx_strand_id
1 'polypeptide(L)' 'MKPEYKMRAQENLEAISKRAKVISEMLNGERPVNQEEAKRFSKEIERLVELTQNIVDLS' A
#
# COMPACT_ATOMS: atom_id res chain seq x y z
N MET A 1 -12.87 2.82 17.41
CA MET A 1 -12.98 2.56 15.93
C MET A 1 -13.98 1.44 15.70
N LYS A 2 -14.87 1.62 14.73
CA LYS A 2 -15.83 0.59 14.37
C LYS A 2 -15.13 -0.63 13.77
N PRO A 3 -15.62 -1.86 14.04
CA PRO A 3 -14.97 -3.07 13.51
C PRO A 3 -14.80 -3.07 12.00
N GLU A 4 -15.79 -2.56 11.25
CA GLU A 4 -15.72 -2.47 9.78
C GLU A 4 -14.62 -1.54 9.31
N TYR A 5 -14.41 -0.43 10.01
CA TYR A 5 -13.35 0.53 9.70
C TYR A 5 -11.98 -0.07 9.99
N LYS A 6 -11.87 -0.77 11.13
CA LYS A 6 -10.62 -1.45 11.50
C LYS A 6 -10.24 -2.49 10.46
N MET A 7 -11.20 -3.32 10.04
CA MET A 7 -10.98 -4.35 9.03
C MET A 7 -10.52 -3.73 7.71
N ARG A 8 -11.18 -2.67 7.25
CA ARG A 8 -10.84 -2.00 6.01
C ARG A 8 -9.45 -1.38 6.07
N ALA A 9 -9.11 -0.75 7.20
CA ALA A 9 -7.78 -0.18 7.39
C ALA A 9 -6.71 -1.27 7.35
N GLN A 10 -6.96 -2.41 7.98
CA GLN A 10 -6.02 -3.54 7.95
C GLN A 10 -5.84 -4.10 6.55
N GLU A 11 -6.91 -4.23 5.78
CA GLU A 11 -6.83 -4.66 4.38
C GLU A 11 -6.01 -3.69 3.54
N ASN A 12 -6.20 -2.39 3.75
CA ASN A 12 -5.42 -1.37 3.04
C ASN A 12 -3.94 -1.45 3.39
N LEU A 13 -3.62 -1.64 4.66
CA LEU A 13 -2.22 -1.77 5.11
C LEU A 13 -1.57 -3.01 4.52
N GLU A 14 -2.30 -4.12 4.44
CA GLU A 14 -1.81 -5.34 3.82
C GLU A 14 -1.53 -5.13 2.33
N ALA A 15 -2.43 -4.44 1.63
CA ALA A 15 -2.26 -4.11 0.22
C ALA A 15 -1.04 -3.20 0.01
N ILE A 16 -0.82 -2.23 0.89
CA ILE A 16 0.36 -1.35 0.87
C ILE A 16 1.63 -2.19 1.05
N SER A 17 1.64 -3.10 2.02
CA SER A 17 2.79 -3.95 2.31
C SER A 17 3.17 -4.83 1.13
N LYS A 18 2.20 -5.42 0.46
CA LYS A 18 2.45 -6.26 -0.70
C LYS A 18 3.12 -5.48 -1.83
N ARG A 19 2.64 -4.28 -2.11
CA ARG A 19 3.19 -3.42 -3.17
C ARG A 19 4.56 -2.88 -2.80
N ALA A 20 4.74 -2.50 -1.54
CA ALA A 20 6.03 -2.04 -1.04
C ALA A 20 7.09 -3.14 -1.13
N LYS A 21 6.71 -4.39 -0.86
CA LYS A 21 7.60 -5.53 -0.97
C LYS A 21 8.11 -5.72 -2.39
N VAL A 22 7.24 -5.58 -3.39
CA VAL A 22 7.64 -5.70 -4.80
C VAL A 22 8.68 -4.65 -5.16
N ILE A 23 8.46 -3.39 -4.75
CA ILE A 23 9.40 -2.30 -5.00
C ILE A 23 10.73 -2.58 -4.28
N SER A 24 10.68 -3.05 -3.04
CA SER A 24 11.86 -3.41 -2.28
C SER A 24 12.68 -4.51 -2.97
N GLU A 25 12.02 -5.51 -3.52
CA GLU A 25 12.68 -6.59 -4.25
C GLU A 25 13.38 -6.08 -5.52
N MET A 26 12.79 -5.12 -6.21
CA MET A 26 13.44 -4.48 -7.35
C MET A 26 14.72 -3.75 -6.91
N LEU A 27 14.65 -3.00 -5.81
CA LEU A 27 15.79 -2.24 -5.30
C LEU A 27 16.92 -3.15 -4.82
N ASN A 28 16.57 -4.31 -4.27
CA ASN A 28 17.54 -5.26 -3.75
C ASN A 28 18.09 -6.23 -4.81
N GLY A 29 17.61 -6.12 -6.04
CA GLY A 29 18.06 -7.01 -7.11
C GLY A 29 17.44 -8.39 -7.10
N GLU A 30 16.43 -8.61 -6.28
CA GLU A 30 15.74 -9.91 -6.18
C GLU A 30 14.75 -10.13 -7.34
N ARG A 31 14.46 -9.07 -8.07
CA ARG A 31 13.54 -9.10 -9.20
C ARG A 31 13.98 -8.05 -10.22
N PRO A 32 13.71 -8.27 -11.53
CA PRO A 32 14.04 -7.27 -12.54
C PRO A 32 13.33 -5.95 -12.28
N VAL A 33 14.02 -4.84 -12.51
CA VAL A 33 13.43 -3.51 -12.36
C VAL A 33 12.45 -3.27 -13.50
N ASN A 34 11.20 -2.94 -13.12
CA ASN A 34 10.16 -2.53 -14.05
C ASN A 34 9.68 -1.15 -13.59
N GLN A 35 10.13 -0.10 -14.29
CA GLN A 35 9.84 1.27 -13.88
C GLN A 35 8.36 1.60 -13.92
N GLU A 36 7.63 1.08 -14.91
CA GLU A 36 6.18 1.33 -15.00
C GLU A 36 5.41 0.68 -13.87
N GLU A 37 5.78 -0.55 -13.52
CA GLU A 37 5.17 -1.26 -12.40
C GLU A 37 5.48 -0.56 -11.07
N ALA A 38 6.74 -0.15 -10.88
CA ALA A 38 7.15 0.58 -9.68
C ALA A 38 6.37 1.88 -9.54
N LYS A 39 6.21 2.63 -10.63
CA LYS A 39 5.45 3.88 -10.64
C LYS A 39 3.98 3.64 -10.31
N ARG A 40 3.38 2.63 -10.92
CA ARG A 40 1.99 2.27 -10.67
C ARG A 40 1.78 1.90 -9.22
N PHE A 41 2.64 1.04 -8.67
CA PHE A 41 2.54 0.63 -7.27
C PHE A 41 2.77 1.77 -6.31
N SER A 42 3.68 2.69 -6.62
CA SER A 42 3.89 3.88 -5.79
C SER A 42 2.63 4.74 -5.72
N LYS A 43 1.94 4.93 -6.84
CA LYS A 43 0.68 5.67 -6.87
C LYS A 43 -0.43 4.96 -6.10
N GLU A 44 -0.50 3.64 -6.23
CA GLU A 44 -1.48 2.84 -5.50
C GLU A 44 -1.23 2.90 -3.99
N ILE A 45 0.03 2.87 -3.58
CA ILE A 45 0.41 3.01 -2.17
C ILE A 45 -0.04 4.38 -1.64
N GLU A 46 0.23 5.46 -2.37
CA GLU A 46 -0.20 6.81 -1.99
C GLU A 46 -1.70 6.87 -1.78
N ARG A 47 -2.46 6.29 -2.71
CA ARG A 47 -3.91 6.28 -2.61
C ARG A 47 -4.40 5.46 -1.43
N LEU A 48 -3.81 4.30 -1.21
CA LEU A 48 -4.18 3.44 -0.07
C LEU A 48 -3.85 4.11 1.26
N VAL A 49 -2.72 4.82 1.34
CA VAL A 49 -2.36 5.59 2.52
C VAL A 49 -3.40 6.68 2.79
N GLU A 50 -3.81 7.41 1.75
CA GLU A 50 -4.83 8.46 1.87
C GLU A 50 -6.16 7.88 2.35
N LEU A 51 -6.60 6.77 1.76
CA LEU A 51 -7.84 6.11 2.18
C LEU A 51 -7.76 5.64 3.63
N THR A 52 -6.62 5.10 4.03
CA THR A 52 -6.40 4.64 5.40
C THR A 52 -6.43 5.81 6.38
N GLN A 53 -5.80 6.93 6.01
CA GLN A 53 -5.83 8.15 6.83
C GLN A 53 -7.25 8.66 7.01
N ASN A 54 -8.06 8.62 5.94
CA ASN A 54 -9.47 9.02 6.03
C ASN A 54 -10.25 8.15 7.00
N ILE A 55 -9.97 6.85 7.02
CA ILE A 55 -10.61 5.94 7.98
C ILE A 55 -10.22 6.31 9.42
N VAL A 56 -8.94 6.59 9.66
CA VAL A 56 -8.45 7.01 10.97
C VAL A 56 -9.11 8.32 11.39
N ASP A 57 -9.25 9.26 10.47
CA ASP A 57 -9.87 10.56 10.75
C ASP A 57 -11.35 10.44 11.11
N LEU A 58 -12.02 9.41 10.63
CA LEU A 58 -13.43 9.13 10.96
C LEU A 58 -13.62 8.45 12.31
N SER A 59 -12.56 8.07 12.94
CA SER A 59 -12.60 7.27 14.18
C SER A 59 -12.60 8.12 15.43
#